data_d585c8ba53c3ecb3fa993c7e7198afe7
#
_entry.id   d585c8ba53c3ecb3fa993c7e7198afe7
#
_cell.length_a   1.000
_cell.length_b   1.000
_cell.length_c   1.000
_cell.angle_alpha   90.00
_cell.angle_beta   90.00
_cell.angle_gamma   90.00
#
_symmetry.space_group_name_H-M   'P 1'
#
loop_
_entity.id
_entity.type
_entity.pdbx_description
1 polymer ?
#
loop_
_entity_poly.entity_id
_entity_poly.type
_entity_poly.pdbx_seq_one_letter_code
_entity_poly.pdbx_strand_id
1 'polypeptide(L)'
;MWKKVLASCLLAIAFTTPVMASDEPLTLDWIDLVPEAERKLFDSVGMPASDHSGGAAQQSKIGTVRPELNGSQVKIPGFVIPLEGDANTVTEFLLVPYFGACIHVPPPPPNQIIYVKFPKGAPVQELWDVIYVVGTLKTETINHELAETAYVIEGSKIEAYDDM
;
A
#
# COMPACT_ATOMS: atom_id res chain seq x y z
N MET A 1 -61.17 -8.32 49.56
CA MET A 1 -60.17 -7.22 49.42
C MET A 1 -58.98 -7.78 48.54
N TRP A 2 -58.96 -7.49 47.25
CA TRP A 2 -57.99 -8.05 46.30
C TRP A 2 -57.04 -6.92 45.90
N LYS A 3 -55.79 -7.00 46.33
CA LYS A 3 -54.77 -6.07 45.94
C LYS A 3 -54.18 -6.50 44.56
N LYS A 4 -54.42 -5.66 43.55
CA LYS A 4 -53.82 -5.83 42.21
C LYS A 4 -52.40 -5.22 42.27
N VAL A 5 -51.41 -6.08 42.08
CA VAL A 5 -50.00 -5.66 41.86
C VAL A 5 -49.81 -5.50 40.35
N LEU A 6 -49.61 -4.25 39.92
CA LEU A 6 -49.21 -3.91 38.55
C LEU A 6 -47.69 -4.02 38.48
N ALA A 7 -47.22 -5.05 37.79
CA ALA A 7 -45.80 -5.17 37.41
C ALA A 7 -45.53 -4.32 36.17
N SER A 8 -44.76 -3.24 36.34
CA SER A 8 -44.33 -2.36 35.28
C SER A 8 -43.06 -2.93 34.65
N CYS A 9 -43.16 -3.54 33.46
CA CYS A 9 -42.00 -3.96 32.65
C CYS A 9 -41.41 -2.72 31.96
N LEU A 10 -40.27 -2.24 32.45
CA LEU A 10 -39.44 -1.26 31.77
C LEU A 10 -38.64 -1.99 30.66
N LEU A 11 -39.06 -1.78 29.44
CA LEU A 11 -38.36 -2.27 28.24
C LEU A 11 -37.19 -1.32 27.95
N ALA A 12 -35.97 -1.70 28.34
CA ALA A 12 -34.76 -0.97 28.01
C ALA A 12 -34.42 -1.19 26.52
N ILE A 13 -34.73 -0.22 25.68
CA ILE A 13 -34.30 -0.20 24.27
C ILE A 13 -32.82 0.21 24.27
N ALA A 14 -31.93 -0.77 24.05
CA ALA A 14 -30.52 -0.53 23.80
C ALA A 14 -30.37 0.09 22.42
N PHE A 15 -30.08 1.38 22.34
CA PHE A 15 -29.64 2.04 21.12
C PHE A 15 -28.23 1.57 20.78
N THR A 16 -28.08 0.61 19.87
CA THR A 16 -26.81 0.30 19.26
C THR A 16 -26.52 1.39 18.22
N THR A 17 -25.69 2.37 18.58
CA THR A 17 -25.14 3.32 17.59
C THR A 17 -24.26 2.53 16.63
N PRO A 18 -24.47 2.62 15.30
CA PRO A 18 -23.53 2.07 14.35
C PRO A 18 -22.19 2.80 14.54
N VAL A 19 -21.13 2.06 14.85
CA VAL A 19 -19.75 2.57 14.73
C VAL A 19 -19.52 2.77 13.25
N MET A 20 -19.55 4.03 12.81
CA MET A 20 -19.11 4.41 11.49
C MET A 20 -17.60 4.16 11.47
N ALA A 21 -17.15 3.14 10.75
CA ALA A 21 -15.74 3.01 10.39
C ALA A 21 -15.37 4.30 9.64
N SER A 22 -14.28 4.96 10.04
CA SER A 22 -13.80 6.14 9.35
C SER A 22 -13.44 5.73 7.91
N ASP A 23 -14.07 6.36 6.91
CA ASP A 23 -13.76 6.18 5.49
C ASP A 23 -12.38 6.78 5.09
N GLU A 24 -11.60 7.21 6.09
CA GLU A 24 -10.28 7.80 5.86
C GLU A 24 -9.27 6.68 5.57
N PRO A 25 -8.52 6.76 4.46
CA PRO A 25 -7.53 5.76 4.11
C PRO A 25 -6.40 5.72 5.15
N LEU A 26 -5.94 4.52 5.46
CA LEU A 26 -4.80 4.29 6.33
C LEU A 26 -3.53 4.83 5.68
N THR A 27 -2.96 5.88 6.24
CA THR A 27 -1.67 6.41 5.77
C THR A 27 -0.55 5.46 6.21
N LEU A 28 0.19 4.93 5.24
CA LEU A 28 1.27 3.98 5.44
C LEU A 28 2.59 4.57 4.95
N ASP A 29 3.63 4.29 5.71
CA ASP A 29 5.02 4.39 5.24
C ASP A 29 5.49 3.04 4.68
N TRP A 30 6.57 3.04 3.89
CA TRP A 30 7.12 1.84 3.29
C TRP A 30 7.51 0.76 4.31
N ILE A 31 7.97 1.18 5.49
CA ILE A 31 8.31 0.25 6.59
C ILE A 31 7.05 -0.46 7.13
N ASP A 32 5.87 0.13 6.97
CA ASP A 32 4.63 -0.48 7.44
C ASP A 32 4.18 -1.67 6.57
N LEU A 33 4.72 -1.81 5.38
CA LEU A 33 4.50 -2.97 4.52
C LEU A 33 5.34 -4.18 4.93
N VAL A 34 6.37 -3.98 5.75
CA VAL A 34 7.28 -5.04 6.21
C VAL A 34 6.75 -5.67 7.50
N PRO A 35 6.59 -7.01 7.58
CA PRO A 35 6.26 -7.69 8.83
C PRO A 35 7.26 -7.39 9.94
N GLU A 36 6.78 -7.26 11.18
CA GLU A 36 7.62 -6.87 12.33
C GLU A 36 8.83 -7.81 12.54
N ALA A 37 8.64 -9.09 12.27
CA ALA A 37 9.73 -10.08 12.38
C ALA A 37 10.87 -9.81 11.39
N GLU A 38 10.54 -9.33 10.18
CA GLU A 38 11.53 -8.97 9.15
C GLU A 38 12.18 -7.62 9.44
N ARG A 39 11.45 -6.63 9.98
CA ARG A 39 12.02 -5.34 10.38
C ARG A 39 13.23 -5.53 11.29
N LYS A 40 13.12 -6.40 12.30
CA LYS A 40 14.22 -6.73 13.23
C LYS A 40 15.42 -7.36 12.52
N LEU A 41 15.17 -8.11 11.45
CA LEU A 41 16.23 -8.67 10.62
C LEU A 41 16.98 -7.58 9.86
N PHE A 42 16.25 -6.66 9.22
CA PHE A 42 16.84 -5.52 8.50
C PHE A 42 17.67 -4.63 9.44
N ASP A 43 17.20 -4.37 10.66
CA ASP A 43 17.92 -3.61 11.67
C ASP A 43 19.22 -4.30 12.10
N SER A 44 19.25 -5.63 12.12
CA SER A 44 20.40 -6.40 12.59
C SER A 44 21.44 -6.71 11.50
N VAL A 45 21.00 -6.83 10.24
CA VAL A 45 21.86 -7.25 9.11
C VAL A 45 22.24 -6.06 8.22
N GLY A 46 21.52 -4.94 8.35
CA GLY A 46 21.59 -3.83 7.40
C GLY A 46 20.93 -4.18 6.07
N MET A 47 20.64 -3.17 5.26
CA MET A 47 20.23 -3.39 3.87
C MET A 47 21.41 -4.07 3.14
N PRO A 48 21.18 -5.15 2.37
CA PRO A 48 22.23 -5.76 1.59
C PRO A 48 22.92 -4.70 0.72
N ALA A 49 24.22 -4.56 0.86
CA ALA A 49 24.99 -3.67 0.01
C ALA A 49 24.79 -4.11 -1.45
N SER A 50 24.44 -3.18 -2.33
CA SER A 50 24.32 -3.44 -3.75
C SER A 50 25.68 -3.90 -4.27
N ASP A 51 25.79 -5.16 -4.70
CA ASP A 51 26.99 -5.66 -5.34
C ASP A 51 27.04 -5.12 -6.78
N HIS A 52 27.92 -4.17 -7.01
CA HIS A 52 28.17 -3.56 -8.33
C HIS A 52 29.17 -4.37 -9.18
N SER A 53 29.50 -5.60 -8.80
CA SER A 53 30.49 -6.42 -9.49
C SER A 53 29.97 -7.13 -10.75
N GLY A 54 29.29 -6.41 -11.67
CA GLY A 54 29.27 -6.79 -13.09
C GLY A 54 28.20 -7.78 -13.53
N GLY A 55 26.98 -7.70 -13.06
CA GLY A 55 25.77 -8.34 -13.61
C GLY A 55 24.55 -7.48 -13.38
N ALA A 56 23.45 -7.72 -14.12
CA ALA A 56 22.17 -7.13 -13.75
C ALA A 56 21.87 -7.52 -12.30
N ALA A 57 21.79 -6.53 -11.41
CA ALA A 57 21.61 -6.78 -9.99
C ALA A 57 20.24 -7.46 -9.78
N GLN A 58 20.26 -8.62 -9.17
CA GLN A 58 19.07 -9.42 -8.95
C GLN A 58 18.26 -8.85 -7.79
N GLN A 59 16.95 -8.85 -7.94
CA GLN A 59 16.03 -8.53 -6.85
C GLN A 59 16.20 -9.51 -5.68
N SER A 60 16.23 -8.98 -4.45
CA SER A 60 16.16 -9.82 -3.26
C SER A 60 14.85 -10.61 -3.24
N LYS A 61 14.92 -11.91 -2.95
CA LYS A 61 13.72 -12.75 -2.78
C LYS A 61 13.17 -12.73 -1.34
N ILE A 62 13.75 -11.92 -0.47
CA ILE A 62 13.31 -11.74 0.90
C ILE A 62 12.29 -10.62 0.91
N GLY A 63 11.10 -10.89 1.44
CA GLY A 63 10.04 -9.89 1.55
C GLY A 63 8.68 -10.58 1.57
N THR A 64 8.19 -10.88 2.79
CA THR A 64 6.84 -11.40 2.97
C THR A 64 5.85 -10.24 3.16
N VAL A 65 4.57 -10.53 2.98
CA VAL A 65 3.50 -9.54 3.12
C VAL A 65 2.95 -9.51 4.54
N ARG A 66 2.22 -8.44 4.84
CA ARG A 66 1.35 -8.31 6.02
C ARG A 66 -0.08 -8.64 5.61
N PRO A 67 -0.58 -9.87 5.89
CA PRO A 67 -1.88 -10.32 5.42
C PRO A 67 -3.06 -9.47 5.93
N GLU A 68 -2.89 -8.83 7.10
CA GLU A 68 -3.89 -7.97 7.71
C GLU A 68 -4.15 -6.67 6.94
N LEU A 69 -3.24 -6.29 6.04
CA LEU A 69 -3.43 -5.12 5.17
C LEU A 69 -4.28 -5.43 3.93
N ASN A 70 -4.56 -6.71 3.66
CA ASN A 70 -5.33 -7.11 2.49
C ASN A 70 -6.76 -6.54 2.54
N GLY A 71 -7.15 -5.80 1.50
CA GLY A 71 -8.45 -5.15 1.38
C GLY A 71 -8.54 -3.78 2.09
N SER A 72 -7.48 -3.30 2.72
CA SER A 72 -7.48 -1.99 3.37
C SER A 72 -7.47 -0.85 2.36
N GLN A 73 -8.19 0.24 2.68
CA GLN A 73 -8.03 1.51 1.99
C GLN A 73 -6.76 2.17 2.52
N VAL A 74 -5.82 2.46 1.64
CA VAL A 74 -4.50 3.00 2.02
C VAL A 74 -4.17 4.27 1.26
N LYS A 75 -3.28 5.07 1.85
CA LYS A 75 -2.59 6.20 1.25
C LYS A 75 -1.09 5.99 1.48
N ILE A 76 -0.32 5.88 0.40
CA ILE A 76 1.12 5.59 0.49
C ILE A 76 1.91 6.49 -0.48
N PRO A 77 3.04 7.10 -0.03
CA PRO A 77 3.85 7.94 -0.88
C PRO A 77 4.83 7.11 -1.72
N GLY A 78 5.20 7.60 -2.91
CA GLY A 78 6.25 6.96 -3.70
C GLY A 78 6.49 7.62 -5.04
N PHE A 79 7.51 7.10 -5.72
CA PHE A 79 7.87 7.46 -7.09
C PHE A 79 7.24 6.50 -8.07
N VAL A 80 6.86 7.00 -9.24
CA VAL A 80 6.16 6.23 -10.26
C VAL A 80 7.12 5.75 -11.34
N ILE A 81 7.03 4.46 -11.68
CA ILE A 81 7.65 3.86 -12.86
C ILE A 81 6.51 3.42 -13.78
N PRO A 82 6.20 4.17 -14.85
CA PRO A 82 5.09 3.84 -15.76
C PRO A 82 5.32 2.51 -16.47
N LEU A 83 4.28 1.70 -16.56
CA LEU A 83 4.27 0.43 -17.29
C LEU A 83 3.34 0.47 -18.50
N GLU A 84 2.09 0.90 -18.29
CA GLU A 84 1.08 0.99 -19.34
C GLU A 84 0.34 2.33 -19.30
N GLY A 85 -0.05 2.79 -20.50
CA GLY A 85 -0.75 4.05 -20.65
C GLY A 85 -0.62 4.63 -22.04
N ASP A 86 -0.94 5.91 -22.18
CA ASP A 86 -0.76 6.69 -23.40
C ASP A 86 0.08 7.96 -23.13
N ALA A 87 0.10 8.88 -24.10
CA ALA A 87 0.88 10.12 -23.97
C ALA A 87 0.38 11.06 -22.85
N ASN A 88 -0.83 10.89 -22.36
CA ASN A 88 -1.47 11.77 -21.39
C ASN A 88 -1.77 11.11 -20.06
N THR A 89 -1.95 9.78 -20.04
CA THR A 89 -2.38 9.02 -18.87
C THR A 89 -1.61 7.72 -18.70
N VAL A 90 -1.37 7.34 -17.45
CA VAL A 90 -0.78 6.06 -17.06
C VAL A 90 -1.86 5.24 -16.35
N THR A 91 -2.08 4.01 -16.81
CA THR A 91 -3.09 3.08 -16.27
C THR A 91 -2.51 2.00 -15.38
N GLU A 92 -1.23 1.66 -15.60
CA GLU A 92 -0.50 0.71 -14.76
C GLU A 92 0.93 1.19 -14.51
N PHE A 93 1.41 1.08 -13.28
CA PHE A 93 2.74 1.53 -12.89
C PHE A 93 3.25 0.80 -11.65
N LEU A 94 4.57 0.82 -11.45
CA LEU A 94 5.16 0.46 -10.17
C LEU A 94 5.27 1.72 -9.30
N LEU A 95 4.91 1.60 -8.03
CA LEU A 95 5.19 2.57 -7.00
C LEU A 95 6.38 2.07 -6.19
N VAL A 96 7.40 2.94 -6.01
CA VAL A 96 8.67 2.60 -5.36
C VAL A 96 9.06 3.65 -4.32
N PRO A 97 9.87 3.28 -3.28
CA PRO A 97 10.18 4.17 -2.16
C PRO A 97 11.21 5.27 -2.49
N TYR A 98 11.97 5.13 -3.57
CA TYR A 98 13.00 6.11 -3.92
C TYR A 98 13.16 6.21 -5.44
N PHE A 99 13.64 7.37 -5.87
CA PHE A 99 13.88 7.66 -7.29
C PHE A 99 14.93 6.72 -7.89
N GLY A 100 14.66 6.21 -9.08
CA GLY A 100 15.58 5.35 -9.84
C GLY A 100 15.60 3.88 -9.43
N ALA A 101 14.77 3.46 -8.48
CA ALA A 101 14.56 2.04 -8.17
C ALA A 101 14.18 1.26 -9.43
N CYS A 102 14.63 0.02 -9.55
CA CYS A 102 14.38 -0.89 -10.68
C CYS A 102 15.02 -0.46 -12.04
N ILE A 103 15.49 0.78 -12.19
CA ILE A 103 16.04 1.28 -13.45
C ILE A 103 17.55 1.47 -13.35
N HIS A 104 18.03 2.11 -12.29
CA HIS A 104 19.44 2.46 -12.10
C HIS A 104 20.12 1.68 -10.98
N VAL A 105 19.34 1.06 -10.11
CA VAL A 105 19.78 0.26 -8.97
C VAL A 105 18.97 -1.04 -8.92
N PRO A 106 19.46 -2.08 -8.20
CA PRO A 106 18.70 -3.31 -8.01
C PRO A 106 17.27 -3.03 -7.56
N PRO A 107 16.29 -3.80 -8.05
CA PRO A 107 14.93 -3.69 -7.54
C PRO A 107 14.90 -3.90 -6.01
N PRO A 108 14.13 -3.10 -5.28
CA PRO A 108 13.86 -3.37 -3.87
C PRO A 108 13.25 -4.76 -3.66
N PRO A 109 13.22 -5.27 -2.42
CA PRO A 109 12.48 -6.50 -2.11
C PRO A 109 11.03 -6.44 -2.58
N PRO A 110 10.36 -7.58 -2.87
CA PRO A 110 8.99 -7.60 -3.40
C PRO A 110 7.97 -6.86 -2.54
N ASN A 111 8.13 -6.83 -1.21
CA ASN A 111 7.27 -6.09 -0.29
C ASN A 111 7.59 -4.59 -0.19
N GLN A 112 8.55 -4.10 -0.97
CA GLN A 112 8.93 -2.70 -1.11
C GLN A 112 8.71 -2.18 -2.54
N ILE A 113 7.89 -2.88 -3.32
CA ILE A 113 7.40 -2.46 -4.63
C ILE A 113 5.92 -2.78 -4.69
N ILE A 114 5.12 -1.83 -5.14
CA ILE A 114 3.68 -2.00 -5.29
C ILE A 114 3.32 -1.89 -6.76
N TYR A 115 2.57 -2.88 -7.26
CA TYR A 115 1.96 -2.78 -8.57
C TYR A 115 0.66 -2.00 -8.47
N VAL A 116 0.54 -0.90 -9.19
CA VAL A 116 -0.66 -0.05 -9.15
C VAL A 116 -1.45 -0.21 -10.42
N LYS A 117 -2.72 -0.59 -10.28
CA LYS A 117 -3.73 -0.55 -11.35
C LYS A 117 -4.57 0.69 -11.18
N PHE A 118 -4.57 1.56 -12.18
CA PHE A 118 -5.30 2.82 -12.14
C PHE A 118 -6.20 2.96 -13.38
N PRO A 119 -7.32 2.21 -13.44
CA PRO A 119 -8.13 2.08 -14.67
C PRO A 119 -8.68 3.39 -15.22
N LYS A 120 -8.80 4.42 -14.38
CA LYS A 120 -9.25 5.76 -14.80
C LYS A 120 -8.16 6.56 -15.54
N GLY A 121 -6.91 6.10 -15.47
CA GLY A 121 -5.73 6.82 -15.94
C GLY A 121 -5.30 7.94 -14.97
N ALA A 122 -4.04 7.89 -14.52
CA ALA A 122 -3.41 8.97 -13.78
C ALA A 122 -2.78 9.94 -14.77
N PRO A 123 -3.00 11.28 -14.65
CA PRO A 123 -2.38 12.26 -15.56
C PRO A 123 -0.86 12.18 -15.49
N VAL A 124 -0.18 12.04 -16.64
CA VAL A 124 1.29 11.90 -16.71
C VAL A 124 2.00 13.06 -16.00
N GLN A 125 1.46 14.29 -16.13
CA GLN A 125 2.06 15.49 -15.53
C GLN A 125 2.11 15.47 -13.99
N GLU A 126 1.25 14.67 -13.36
CA GLU A 126 1.20 14.53 -11.89
C GLU A 126 2.18 13.46 -11.37
N LEU A 127 2.87 12.74 -12.27
CA LEU A 127 3.69 11.57 -11.92
C LEU A 127 5.21 11.83 -11.97
N TRP A 128 5.62 13.08 -12.20
CA TRP A 128 7.04 13.44 -12.32
C TRP A 128 7.78 13.57 -11.00
N ASP A 129 7.05 13.67 -9.92
CA ASP A 129 7.58 13.84 -8.57
C ASP A 129 7.04 12.74 -7.65
N VAL A 130 7.39 12.80 -6.38
CA VAL A 130 6.77 11.93 -5.38
C VAL A 130 5.29 12.25 -5.24
N ILE A 131 4.46 11.23 -5.20
CA ILE A 131 3.00 11.36 -5.07
C ILE A 131 2.48 10.46 -3.96
N TYR A 132 1.26 10.74 -3.49
CA TYR A 132 0.49 9.77 -2.75
C TYR A 132 -0.45 9.01 -3.68
N VAL A 133 -0.43 7.68 -3.59
CA VAL A 133 -1.45 6.82 -4.20
C VAL A 133 -2.45 6.42 -3.14
N VAL A 134 -3.73 6.65 -3.42
CA VAL A 134 -4.86 6.23 -2.58
C VAL A 134 -5.61 5.12 -3.30
N GLY A 135 -5.91 4.03 -2.59
CA GLY A 135 -6.64 2.90 -3.17
C GLY A 135 -6.76 1.71 -2.24
N THR A 136 -7.27 0.61 -2.77
CA THR A 136 -7.40 -0.66 -2.04
C THR A 136 -6.13 -1.47 -2.19
N LEU A 137 -5.45 -1.76 -1.08
CA LEU A 137 -4.26 -2.61 -1.04
C LEU A 137 -4.66 -4.08 -1.04
N LYS A 138 -3.97 -4.88 -1.84
CA LYS A 138 -4.10 -6.34 -1.91
C LYS A 138 -2.75 -7.01 -1.71
N THR A 139 -2.75 -8.13 -1.00
CA THR A 139 -1.58 -9.00 -0.87
C THR A 139 -1.57 -10.00 -2.03
N GLU A 140 -1.15 -9.53 -3.17
CA GLU A 140 -1.12 -10.28 -4.43
C GLU A 140 0.27 -10.14 -5.05
N THR A 141 0.85 -11.26 -5.48
CA THR A 141 2.15 -11.26 -6.15
C THR A 141 1.97 -11.08 -7.65
N ILE A 142 2.63 -10.07 -8.21
CA ILE A 142 2.74 -9.88 -9.66
C ILE A 142 4.21 -10.05 -10.06
N ASN A 143 4.43 -10.91 -11.05
CA ASN A 143 5.75 -11.08 -11.68
C ASN A 143 5.78 -10.24 -12.97
N HIS A 144 6.45 -9.10 -12.90
CA HIS A 144 6.71 -8.25 -14.07
C HIS A 144 8.18 -8.38 -14.50
N GLU A 145 8.49 -8.09 -15.78
CA GLU A 145 9.86 -8.18 -16.28
C GLU A 145 10.87 -7.27 -15.54
N LEU A 146 10.40 -6.15 -14.97
CA LEU A 146 11.25 -5.23 -14.20
C LEU A 146 11.45 -5.71 -12.75
N ALA A 147 10.43 -6.27 -12.13
CA ALA A 147 10.48 -6.71 -10.73
C ALA A 147 9.29 -7.61 -10.36
N GLU A 148 9.47 -8.44 -9.34
CA GLU A 148 8.39 -9.08 -8.61
C GLU A 148 7.85 -8.12 -7.55
N THR A 149 6.51 -8.02 -7.43
CA THR A 149 5.84 -7.24 -6.40
C THR A 149 5.01 -8.15 -5.51
N ALA A 150 4.93 -7.85 -4.22
CA ALA A 150 4.14 -8.63 -3.27
C ALA A 150 2.80 -7.96 -2.92
N TYR A 151 2.63 -6.71 -3.35
CA TYR A 151 1.43 -5.92 -3.14
C TYR A 151 0.91 -5.34 -4.45
N VAL A 152 -0.42 -5.23 -4.52
CA VAL A 152 -1.14 -4.53 -5.59
C VAL A 152 -2.02 -3.45 -4.97
N ILE A 153 -2.10 -2.26 -5.58
CA ILE A 153 -3.10 -1.25 -5.25
C ILE A 153 -4.06 -1.10 -6.43
N GLU A 154 -5.37 -1.25 -6.14
CA GLU A 154 -6.41 -0.76 -7.03
C GLU A 154 -6.60 0.73 -6.73
N GLY A 155 -5.93 1.56 -7.52
CA GLY A 155 -5.85 3.00 -7.29
C GLY A 155 -7.15 3.72 -7.61
N SER A 156 -7.53 4.63 -6.73
CA SER A 156 -8.74 5.45 -6.85
C SER A 156 -8.44 6.94 -7.00
N LYS A 157 -7.33 7.41 -6.41
CA LYS A 157 -6.92 8.83 -6.41
C LYS A 157 -5.40 8.95 -6.35
N ILE A 158 -4.88 9.98 -7.00
CA ILE A 158 -3.51 10.50 -6.84
C ILE A 158 -3.61 11.83 -6.08
N GLU A 159 -2.71 12.04 -5.14
CA GLU A 159 -2.57 13.30 -4.40
C GLU A 159 -1.12 13.78 -4.48
N ALA A 160 -0.94 15.09 -4.53
CA ALA A 160 0.39 15.68 -4.43
C ALA A 160 1.02 15.32 -3.07
N TYR A 161 2.33 15.09 -3.07
CA TYR A 161 3.08 14.90 -1.83
C TYR A 161 3.34 16.26 -1.21
N ASP A 162 2.73 16.51 -0.05
CA ASP A 162 2.96 17.73 0.72
C ASP A 162 3.95 17.40 1.84
N ASP A 163 5.18 17.90 1.72
CA ASP A 163 6.11 17.95 2.84
C ASP A 163 5.55 18.93 3.88
N MET A 164 5.01 18.39 4.98
CA MET A 164 4.60 19.20 6.14
C MET A 164 5.80 19.51 7.05
#